data_4e936c2fd13db0d825171eab279264da
#
_entry.id   4e936c2fd13db0d825171eab279264da
#
_cell.length_a   1.000
_cell.length_b   1.000
_cell.length_c   1.000
_cell.angle_alpha   90.00
_cell.angle_beta   90.00
_cell.angle_gamma   90.00
#
_symmetry.space_group_name_H-M   'P 1'
#
loop_
_entity.id
_entity.type
_entity.pdbx_description
1 polymer ?
#
loop_
_entity_poly.entity_id
_entity_poly.type
_entity_poly.pdbx_seq_one_letter_code
_entity_poly.pdbx_strand_id
1 'polypeptide(L)'
;MKVYEKLMLDRAGLEKHGAINIVVFGDSISHAAFNDYMDFEKVYWNVLKKKLHAIRNYVPINMICSAIGGVTAKGSLHRLQKQVLAFPADLVIVAFGLNDVNGTLEDYLNSLKEIFTKCRERDLDVIFMTENMMNTYVAEGTPERFLEYAAKTARMQNEGRVDEFFAAATALARSMNVTVCDCYAKWKALAEDGVDTTLLLANRINHPTEEMHELFADALFEIITENAPTASNSESTMYRE
;
A
#
# COMPACT_ATOMS: atom_id res chain seq x y z
N MET A 1 -7.79 -3.91 14.88
CA MET A 1 -8.01 -4.16 13.43
C MET A 1 -8.29 -5.63 13.20
N LYS A 2 -9.29 -5.98 12.40
CA LYS A 2 -9.76 -7.37 12.17
C LYS A 2 -8.64 -8.37 11.82
N VAL A 3 -7.66 -7.92 11.04
CA VAL A 3 -6.50 -8.77 10.66
C VAL A 3 -5.73 -9.28 11.87
N TYR A 4 -5.38 -8.40 12.82
CA TYR A 4 -4.62 -8.81 14.00
C TYR A 4 -5.45 -9.72 14.92
N GLU A 5 -6.72 -9.41 15.13
CA GLU A 5 -7.64 -10.22 15.92
C GLU A 5 -7.77 -11.64 15.34
N LYS A 6 -7.93 -11.75 14.01
CA LYS A 6 -7.99 -13.06 13.34
C LYS A 6 -6.65 -13.80 13.37
N LEU A 7 -5.51 -13.10 13.35
CA LEU A 7 -4.19 -13.72 13.44
C LEU A 7 -4.03 -14.50 14.76
N MET A 8 -4.72 -14.06 15.82
CA MET A 8 -4.67 -14.70 17.15
C MET A 8 -5.69 -15.84 17.37
N LEU A 9 -6.51 -16.18 16.36
CA LEU A 9 -7.53 -17.22 16.48
C LEU A 9 -6.91 -18.61 16.72
N ASP A 10 -7.57 -19.39 17.60
CA ASP A 10 -7.36 -20.81 17.73
C ASP A 10 -8.12 -21.60 16.64
N ARG A 11 -8.10 -22.93 16.74
CA ARG A 11 -8.81 -23.82 15.80
C ARG A 11 -10.31 -23.50 15.71
N ALA A 12 -10.99 -23.35 16.85
CA ALA A 12 -12.41 -23.09 16.88
C ALA A 12 -12.76 -21.72 16.28
N GLY A 13 -11.92 -20.71 16.57
CA GLY A 13 -12.02 -19.41 15.94
C GLY A 13 -11.79 -19.45 14.43
N LEU A 14 -10.82 -20.22 13.96
CA LEU A 14 -10.55 -20.38 12.55
C LEU A 14 -11.68 -21.11 11.81
N GLU A 15 -12.25 -22.16 12.40
CA GLU A 15 -13.43 -22.85 11.86
C GLU A 15 -14.64 -21.90 11.72
N LYS A 16 -14.81 -20.97 12.66
CA LYS A 16 -15.92 -20.02 12.67
C LYS A 16 -15.72 -18.82 11.74
N HIS A 17 -14.51 -18.25 11.70
CA HIS A 17 -14.23 -16.97 11.03
C HIS A 17 -13.42 -17.11 9.75
N GLY A 18 -12.82 -18.26 9.51
CA GLY A 18 -12.02 -18.55 8.31
C GLY A 18 -10.67 -17.82 8.29
N ALA A 19 -9.99 -17.91 7.16
CA ALA A 19 -8.70 -17.30 6.90
C ALA A 19 -8.77 -15.77 6.90
N ILE A 20 -7.64 -15.12 7.08
CA ILE A 20 -7.49 -13.67 6.85
C ILE A 20 -7.48 -13.40 5.35
N ASN A 21 -8.28 -12.43 4.90
CA ASN A 21 -8.33 -12.00 3.51
C ASN A 21 -7.98 -10.52 3.41
N ILE A 22 -6.88 -10.20 2.75
CA ILE A 22 -6.42 -8.82 2.49
C ILE A 22 -6.49 -8.56 1.00
N VAL A 23 -7.28 -7.56 0.60
CA VAL A 23 -7.36 -7.10 -0.79
C VAL A 23 -6.44 -5.88 -0.96
N VAL A 24 -5.63 -5.90 -2.02
CA VAL A 24 -4.76 -4.78 -2.39
C VAL A 24 -5.30 -4.15 -3.66
N PHE A 25 -5.74 -2.90 -3.57
CA PHE A 25 -6.33 -2.14 -4.66
C PHE A 25 -5.48 -0.91 -4.98
N GLY A 26 -4.79 -0.95 -6.09
CA GLY A 26 -3.77 0.05 -6.40
C GLY A 26 -3.32 0.01 -7.87
N ASP A 27 -2.20 0.64 -8.10
CA ASP A 27 -1.57 0.80 -9.42
C ASP A 27 -0.33 -0.11 -9.62
N SER A 28 0.69 0.37 -10.36
CA SER A 28 1.88 -0.42 -10.71
C SER A 28 2.73 -0.82 -9.51
N ILE A 29 2.79 -0.01 -8.46
CA ILE A 29 3.56 -0.32 -7.26
C ILE A 29 2.96 -1.53 -6.56
N SER A 30 1.66 -1.52 -6.39
CA SER A 30 0.90 -2.63 -5.81
C SER A 30 0.82 -3.84 -6.76
N HIS A 31 0.93 -3.62 -8.08
CA HIS A 31 1.01 -4.67 -9.10
C HIS A 31 2.42 -5.26 -9.24
N ALA A 32 3.31 -4.98 -8.28
CA ALA A 32 4.67 -5.54 -8.22
C ALA A 32 5.61 -5.13 -9.36
N ALA A 33 5.41 -3.94 -9.95
CA ALA A 33 6.29 -3.43 -10.98
C ALA A 33 7.56 -2.82 -10.39
N PHE A 34 8.72 -3.23 -10.91
CA PHE A 34 10.04 -2.67 -10.57
C PHE A 34 10.59 -1.84 -11.72
N ASN A 35 11.60 -2.30 -12.42
CA ASN A 35 12.12 -1.61 -13.59
C ASN A 35 11.38 -2.09 -14.86
N ASP A 36 11.81 -3.21 -15.41
CA ASP A 36 11.27 -3.83 -16.61
C ASP A 36 10.68 -5.24 -16.35
N TYR A 37 10.49 -5.57 -15.09
CA TYR A 37 9.95 -6.85 -14.62
C TYR A 37 8.94 -6.67 -13.49
N MET A 38 8.16 -7.73 -13.26
CA MET A 38 7.22 -7.86 -12.15
C MET A 38 7.75 -8.92 -11.18
N ASP A 39 7.70 -8.63 -9.87
CA ASP A 39 8.10 -9.60 -8.84
C ASP A 39 7.11 -9.62 -7.67
N PHE A 40 6.18 -10.57 -7.72
CA PHE A 40 5.17 -10.75 -6.70
C PHE A 40 5.71 -11.31 -5.38
N GLU A 41 6.94 -11.82 -5.35
CA GLU A 41 7.57 -12.31 -4.12
C GLU A 41 8.17 -11.18 -3.28
N LYS A 42 8.57 -10.08 -3.93
CA LYS A 42 9.28 -8.94 -3.32
C LYS A 42 8.41 -7.71 -3.08
N VAL A 43 7.19 -7.72 -3.58
CA VAL A 43 6.25 -6.62 -3.39
C VAL A 43 5.81 -6.49 -1.92
N TYR A 44 5.59 -5.26 -1.47
CA TYR A 44 5.34 -4.91 -0.08
C TYR A 44 4.23 -5.74 0.61
N TRP A 45 3.15 -6.07 -0.08
CA TRP A 45 2.06 -6.82 0.53
C TRP A 45 2.41 -8.31 0.73
N ASN A 46 3.29 -8.89 -0.09
CA ASN A 46 3.80 -10.24 0.15
C ASN A 46 4.85 -10.26 1.28
N VAL A 47 5.66 -9.20 1.37
CA VAL A 47 6.56 -8.98 2.51
C VAL A 47 5.75 -8.83 3.80
N LEU A 48 4.68 -8.01 3.80
CA LEU A 48 3.75 -7.87 4.93
C LEU A 48 3.17 -9.22 5.36
N LYS A 49 2.73 -10.06 4.41
CA LYS A 49 2.25 -11.41 4.71
C LYS A 49 3.30 -12.24 5.45
N LYS A 50 4.56 -12.20 4.99
CA LYS A 50 5.67 -12.91 5.65
C LYS A 50 5.90 -12.40 7.08
N LYS A 51 5.86 -11.07 7.29
CA LYS A 51 5.99 -10.44 8.63
C LYS A 51 4.84 -10.82 9.57
N LEU A 52 3.61 -10.84 9.10
CA LEU A 52 2.45 -11.31 9.90
C LEU A 52 2.57 -12.80 10.27
N HIS A 53 2.98 -13.65 9.34
CA HIS A 53 3.24 -15.07 9.61
C HIS A 53 4.43 -15.29 10.57
N ALA A 54 5.38 -14.36 10.66
CA ALA A 54 6.47 -14.43 11.63
C ALA A 54 5.98 -14.22 13.07
N ILE A 55 4.86 -13.48 13.28
CA ILE A 55 4.21 -13.42 14.60
C ILE A 55 3.56 -14.79 14.92
N ARG A 56 2.75 -15.29 13.99
CA ARG A 56 2.03 -16.54 14.12
C ARG A 56 1.62 -17.07 12.75
N ASN A 57 2.03 -18.30 12.45
CA ASN A 57 1.81 -18.91 11.14
C ASN A 57 0.62 -19.89 11.09
N TYR A 58 -0.17 -19.97 12.16
CA TYR A 58 -1.29 -20.91 12.27
C TYR A 58 -2.49 -20.52 11.40
N VAL A 59 -2.81 -19.22 11.32
CA VAL A 59 -3.94 -18.74 10.53
C VAL A 59 -3.51 -18.43 9.10
N PRO A 60 -4.15 -19.03 8.07
CA PRO A 60 -3.84 -18.72 6.68
C PRO A 60 -4.14 -17.26 6.34
N ILE A 61 -3.27 -16.63 5.56
CA ILE A 61 -3.44 -15.26 5.04
C ILE A 61 -3.49 -15.30 3.52
N ASN A 62 -4.62 -14.88 2.97
CA ASN A 62 -4.82 -14.70 1.54
C ASN A 62 -4.56 -13.24 1.16
N MET A 63 -3.62 -13.02 0.26
CA MET A 63 -3.42 -11.72 -0.38
C MET A 63 -4.08 -11.74 -1.76
N ILE A 64 -5.02 -10.83 -1.98
CA ILE A 64 -5.79 -10.73 -3.23
C ILE A 64 -5.33 -9.45 -3.92
N CYS A 65 -4.43 -9.59 -4.88
CA CYS A 65 -3.94 -8.47 -5.67
C CYS A 65 -4.96 -8.06 -6.72
N SER A 66 -5.59 -6.91 -6.52
CA SER A 66 -6.51 -6.24 -7.46
C SER A 66 -5.88 -4.96 -8.04
N ALA A 67 -4.55 -4.87 -8.01
CA ALA A 67 -3.80 -3.77 -8.60
C ALA A 67 -3.55 -3.98 -10.09
N ILE A 68 -3.45 -2.89 -10.83
CA ILE A 68 -3.12 -2.89 -12.28
C ILE A 68 -2.18 -1.73 -12.55
N GLY A 69 -1.07 -1.97 -13.26
CA GLY A 69 -0.10 -0.93 -13.60
C GLY A 69 -0.69 0.19 -14.46
N GLY A 70 -0.28 1.44 -14.19
CA GLY A 70 -0.64 2.62 -14.98
C GLY A 70 -2.06 3.17 -14.78
N VAL A 71 -2.87 2.56 -13.89
CA VAL A 71 -4.24 3.04 -13.65
C VAL A 71 -4.30 4.11 -12.57
N THR A 72 -5.33 4.95 -12.64
CA THR A 72 -5.71 5.93 -11.62
C THR A 72 -6.81 5.38 -10.72
N ALA A 73 -7.06 6.04 -9.58
CA ALA A 73 -8.21 5.72 -8.72
C ALA A 73 -9.52 5.83 -9.53
N LYS A 74 -9.70 6.93 -10.32
CA LYS A 74 -10.86 7.14 -11.20
C LYS A 74 -11.02 6.02 -12.22
N GLY A 75 -9.94 5.67 -12.90
CA GLY A 75 -9.92 4.59 -13.90
C GLY A 75 -10.21 3.21 -13.32
N SER A 76 -10.12 3.04 -11.99
CA SER A 76 -10.32 1.79 -11.28
C SER A 76 -11.73 1.59 -10.70
N LEU A 77 -12.58 2.63 -10.65
CA LEU A 77 -13.91 2.57 -10.05
C LEU A 77 -14.82 1.49 -10.67
N HIS A 78 -14.76 1.30 -11.99
CA HIS A 78 -15.60 0.33 -12.70
C HIS A 78 -15.35 -1.12 -12.27
N ARG A 79 -14.19 -1.44 -11.71
CA ARG A 79 -13.81 -2.79 -11.25
C ARG A 79 -13.91 -2.97 -9.73
N LEU A 80 -14.16 -1.89 -8.98
CA LEU A 80 -14.25 -1.91 -7.51
C LEU A 80 -15.21 -2.98 -7.00
N GLN A 81 -16.44 -3.02 -7.55
CA GLN A 81 -17.47 -3.97 -7.11
C GLN A 81 -17.03 -5.42 -7.32
N LYS A 82 -16.46 -5.74 -8.49
CA LYS A 82 -16.13 -7.12 -8.86
C LYS A 82 -14.81 -7.59 -8.26
N GLN A 83 -13.81 -6.71 -8.17
CA GLN A 83 -12.44 -7.10 -7.84
C GLN A 83 -12.04 -6.76 -6.40
N VAL A 84 -12.87 -6.03 -5.66
CA VAL A 84 -12.62 -5.69 -4.24
C VAL A 84 -13.81 -6.12 -3.40
N LEU A 85 -14.99 -5.55 -3.63
CA LEU A 85 -16.15 -5.71 -2.76
C LEU A 85 -16.83 -7.08 -2.86
N ALA A 86 -16.54 -7.86 -3.88
CA ALA A 86 -17.05 -9.24 -4.02
C ALA A 86 -16.30 -10.24 -3.14
N PHE A 87 -15.14 -9.88 -2.61
CA PHE A 87 -14.38 -10.76 -1.72
C PHE A 87 -14.80 -10.54 -0.26
N PRO A 88 -14.78 -11.59 0.58
CA PRO A 88 -14.99 -11.49 2.02
C PRO A 88 -13.70 -10.95 2.69
N ALA A 89 -13.33 -9.71 2.37
CA ALA A 89 -12.11 -9.10 2.86
C ALA A 89 -12.22 -8.71 4.35
N ASP A 90 -11.13 -8.86 5.09
CA ASP A 90 -10.96 -8.31 6.43
C ASP A 90 -10.30 -6.93 6.37
N LEU A 91 -9.50 -6.70 5.34
CA LEU A 91 -8.79 -5.44 5.10
C LEU A 91 -8.69 -5.17 3.60
N VAL A 92 -8.89 -3.90 3.24
CA VAL A 92 -8.57 -3.37 1.91
C VAL A 92 -7.44 -2.35 2.05
N ILE A 93 -6.30 -2.61 1.39
CA ILE A 93 -5.22 -1.63 1.24
C ILE A 93 -5.47 -0.89 -0.07
N VAL A 94 -5.68 0.43 0.02
CA VAL A 94 -5.91 1.31 -1.14
C VAL A 94 -4.65 2.15 -1.35
N ALA A 95 -4.02 2.00 -2.53
CA ALA A 95 -2.77 2.68 -2.87
C ALA A 95 -2.87 3.23 -4.30
N PHE A 96 -3.16 4.51 -4.42
CA PHE A 96 -3.23 5.29 -5.65
C PHE A 96 -2.69 6.69 -5.40
N GLY A 97 -2.17 7.32 -6.44
CA GLY A 97 -1.73 8.72 -6.38
C GLY A 97 -0.74 9.07 -7.48
N LEU A 98 0.30 8.26 -7.69
CA LEU A 98 1.38 8.58 -8.64
C LEU A 98 0.93 8.66 -10.11
N ASN A 99 -0.16 7.98 -10.49
CA ASN A 99 -0.77 8.16 -11.80
C ASN A 99 -1.81 9.29 -11.80
N ASP A 100 -2.50 9.48 -10.66
CA ASP A 100 -3.57 10.47 -10.50
C ASP A 100 -3.06 11.91 -10.60
N VAL A 101 -1.80 12.17 -10.23
CA VAL A 101 -1.15 13.49 -10.38
C VAL A 101 -1.09 13.99 -11.83
N ASN A 102 -1.31 13.13 -12.81
CA ASN A 102 -1.46 13.52 -14.22
C ASN A 102 -2.86 14.05 -14.57
N GLY A 103 -3.82 13.86 -13.68
CA GLY A 103 -5.21 14.30 -13.80
C GLY A 103 -5.53 15.52 -12.93
N THR A 104 -6.77 15.63 -12.49
CA THR A 104 -7.20 16.70 -11.57
C THR A 104 -7.25 16.19 -10.13
N LEU A 105 -6.94 17.06 -9.18
CA LEU A 105 -7.05 16.74 -7.75
C LEU A 105 -8.50 16.37 -7.38
N GLU A 106 -9.48 17.06 -7.97
CA GLU A 106 -10.90 16.80 -7.74
C GLU A 106 -11.29 15.38 -8.13
N ASP A 107 -10.89 14.91 -9.32
CA ASP A 107 -11.17 13.53 -9.77
C ASP A 107 -10.56 12.49 -8.84
N TYR A 108 -9.33 12.73 -8.40
CA TYR A 108 -8.63 11.85 -7.47
C TYR A 108 -9.36 11.74 -6.13
N LEU A 109 -9.67 12.90 -5.50
CA LEU A 109 -10.34 12.93 -4.21
C LEU A 109 -11.75 12.34 -4.27
N ASN A 110 -12.53 12.65 -5.31
CA ASN A 110 -13.87 12.10 -5.50
C ASN A 110 -13.82 10.57 -5.67
N SER A 111 -12.82 10.07 -6.37
CA SER A 111 -12.65 8.63 -6.58
C SER A 111 -12.24 7.91 -5.29
N LEU A 112 -11.31 8.45 -4.51
CA LEU A 112 -10.95 7.90 -3.21
C LEU A 112 -12.13 7.93 -2.24
N LYS A 113 -12.90 9.03 -2.23
CA LYS A 113 -14.11 9.13 -1.41
C LYS A 113 -15.12 8.04 -1.75
N GLU A 114 -15.34 7.75 -3.02
CA GLU A 114 -16.22 6.67 -3.46
C GLU A 114 -15.69 5.31 -3.01
N ILE A 115 -14.41 5.03 -3.20
CA ILE A 115 -13.77 3.77 -2.78
C ILE A 115 -13.94 3.57 -1.27
N PHE A 116 -13.59 4.57 -0.46
CA PHE A 116 -13.69 4.50 1.00
C PHE A 116 -15.14 4.30 1.47
N THR A 117 -16.07 5.05 0.87
CA THR A 117 -17.50 4.94 1.20
C THR A 117 -18.02 3.53 0.95
N LYS A 118 -17.74 2.97 -0.24
CA LYS A 118 -18.20 1.64 -0.60
C LYS A 118 -17.57 0.51 0.22
N CYS A 119 -16.31 0.64 0.60
CA CYS A 119 -15.66 -0.30 1.52
C CYS A 119 -16.32 -0.26 2.91
N ARG A 120 -16.61 0.93 3.44
CA ARG A 120 -17.26 1.11 4.75
C ARG A 120 -18.70 0.59 4.75
N GLU A 121 -19.46 0.77 3.67
CA GLU A 121 -20.81 0.21 3.51
C GLU A 121 -20.83 -1.33 3.63
N ARG A 122 -19.67 -1.98 3.43
CA ARG A 122 -19.45 -3.42 3.58
C ARG A 122 -18.78 -3.80 4.89
N ASP A 123 -18.61 -2.86 5.83
CA ASP A 123 -17.90 -3.07 7.10
C ASP A 123 -16.48 -3.62 6.91
N LEU A 124 -15.78 -3.18 5.86
CA LEU A 124 -14.39 -3.54 5.61
C LEU A 124 -13.45 -2.59 6.35
N ASP A 125 -12.40 -3.12 6.97
CA ASP A 125 -11.29 -2.28 7.40
C ASP A 125 -10.57 -1.73 6.16
N VAL A 126 -10.17 -0.45 6.20
CA VAL A 126 -9.47 0.20 5.10
C VAL A 126 -8.21 0.88 5.60
N ILE A 127 -7.10 0.64 4.93
CA ILE A 127 -5.88 1.45 5.04
C ILE A 127 -5.68 2.17 3.71
N PHE A 128 -5.63 3.49 3.75
CA PHE A 128 -5.12 4.29 2.64
C PHE A 128 -3.61 4.42 2.79
N MET A 129 -2.86 3.85 1.87
CA MET A 129 -1.41 3.94 1.83
C MET A 129 -1.01 4.99 0.79
N THR A 130 -0.34 6.07 1.23
CA THR A 130 0.36 6.96 0.30
C THR A 130 1.56 6.24 -0.29
N GLU A 131 1.90 6.55 -1.53
CA GLU A 131 3.01 5.88 -2.20
C GLU A 131 4.34 6.63 -1.97
N ASN A 132 5.37 6.30 -2.73
CA ASN A 132 6.69 6.93 -2.65
C ASN A 132 6.73 8.31 -3.32
N MET A 133 7.85 9.00 -3.18
CA MET A 133 8.20 10.15 -4.03
C MET A 133 8.46 9.68 -5.46
N MET A 134 8.23 10.56 -6.42
CA MET A 134 8.79 10.43 -7.77
C MET A 134 10.25 10.86 -7.78
N ASN A 135 10.94 10.66 -8.92
CA ASN A 135 12.28 11.17 -9.12
C ASN A 135 12.32 12.70 -8.99
N THR A 136 13.45 13.23 -8.52
CA THR A 136 13.70 14.67 -8.38
C THR A 136 14.56 15.23 -9.53
N TYR A 137 15.17 14.36 -10.33
CA TYR A 137 15.94 14.69 -11.52
C TYR A 137 15.93 13.49 -12.49
N VAL A 138 16.39 13.68 -13.72
CA VAL A 138 16.58 12.60 -14.68
C VAL A 138 17.93 11.95 -14.40
N ALA A 139 17.92 10.77 -13.80
CA ALA A 139 19.12 10.06 -13.39
C ALA A 139 19.78 9.34 -14.58
N GLU A 140 21.08 9.12 -14.46
CA GLU A 140 21.83 8.22 -15.35
C GLU A 140 21.23 6.81 -15.28
N GLY A 141 21.12 6.14 -16.42
CA GLY A 141 20.48 4.83 -16.52
C GLY A 141 18.96 4.87 -16.72
N THR A 142 18.33 6.05 -16.74
CA THR A 142 16.94 6.18 -17.18
C THR A 142 16.86 5.78 -18.67
N PRO A 143 15.98 4.80 -19.05
CA PRO A 143 15.87 4.38 -20.45
C PRO A 143 15.48 5.54 -21.36
N GLU A 144 16.12 5.64 -22.54
CA GLU A 144 15.96 6.75 -23.49
C GLU A 144 14.47 7.05 -23.81
N ARG A 145 13.67 6.00 -23.99
CA ARG A 145 12.23 6.10 -24.26
C ARG A 145 11.42 6.76 -23.14
N PHE A 146 11.99 6.92 -21.94
CA PHE A 146 11.34 7.48 -20.76
C PHE A 146 11.94 8.81 -20.29
N LEU A 147 12.96 9.36 -20.98
CA LEU A 147 13.63 10.61 -20.54
C LEU A 147 12.66 11.78 -20.42
N GLU A 148 11.76 11.95 -21.41
CA GLU A 148 10.75 13.02 -21.36
C GLU A 148 9.78 12.84 -20.20
N TYR A 149 9.33 11.61 -19.96
CA TYR A 149 8.46 11.29 -18.84
C TYR A 149 9.17 11.50 -17.51
N ALA A 150 10.42 11.07 -17.37
CA ALA A 150 11.24 11.30 -16.17
C ALA A 150 11.47 12.79 -15.89
N ALA A 151 11.67 13.61 -16.93
CA ALA A 151 11.76 15.06 -16.78
C ALA A 151 10.42 15.68 -16.32
N LYS A 152 9.30 15.17 -16.81
CA LYS A 152 7.96 15.59 -16.39
C LYS A 152 7.70 15.24 -14.92
N THR A 153 7.96 13.99 -14.52
CA THR A 153 7.72 13.54 -13.14
C THR A 153 8.62 14.25 -12.14
N ALA A 154 9.90 14.50 -12.49
CA ALA A 154 10.80 15.30 -11.67
C ALA A 154 10.28 16.74 -11.45
N ARG A 155 9.73 17.37 -12.46
CA ARG A 155 9.10 18.70 -12.30
C ARG A 155 7.89 18.62 -11.37
N MET A 156 7.00 17.64 -11.57
CA MET A 156 5.81 17.47 -10.72
C MET A 156 6.18 17.26 -9.26
N GLN A 157 7.23 16.49 -8.99
CA GLN A 157 7.74 16.29 -7.63
C GLN A 157 8.31 17.59 -7.05
N ASN A 158 9.19 18.26 -7.78
CA ASN A 158 9.89 19.46 -7.29
C ASN A 158 8.99 20.70 -7.18
N GLU A 159 7.93 20.78 -7.98
CA GLU A 159 6.92 21.86 -7.93
C GLU A 159 5.86 21.62 -6.86
N GLY A 160 5.95 20.50 -6.09
CA GLY A 160 5.06 20.19 -4.99
C GLY A 160 3.70 19.62 -5.38
N ARG A 161 3.51 19.25 -6.66
CA ARG A 161 2.25 18.68 -7.13
C ARG A 161 1.94 17.34 -6.46
N VAL A 162 2.94 16.48 -6.28
CA VAL A 162 2.79 15.19 -5.60
C VAL A 162 2.47 15.41 -4.13
N ASP A 163 3.12 16.39 -3.48
CA ASP A 163 2.84 16.81 -2.10
C ASP A 163 1.39 17.26 -1.93
N GLU A 164 0.87 18.10 -2.84
CA GLU A 164 -0.51 18.58 -2.84
C GLU A 164 -1.51 17.41 -2.88
N PHE A 165 -1.30 16.46 -3.80
CA PHE A 165 -2.20 15.33 -4.00
C PHE A 165 -2.23 14.41 -2.77
N PHE A 166 -1.08 14.01 -2.25
CA PHE A 166 -1.03 13.14 -1.08
C PHE A 166 -1.46 13.83 0.21
N ALA A 167 -1.16 15.11 0.39
CA ALA A 167 -1.65 15.88 1.54
C ALA A 167 -3.19 15.96 1.54
N ALA A 168 -3.80 16.27 0.39
CA ALA A 168 -5.25 16.36 0.26
C ALA A 168 -5.92 14.98 0.45
N ALA A 169 -5.36 13.91 -0.14
CA ALA A 169 -5.87 12.54 0.02
C ALA A 169 -5.78 12.05 1.46
N THR A 170 -4.68 12.35 2.15
CA THR A 170 -4.49 12.06 3.57
C THR A 170 -5.50 12.79 4.44
N ALA A 171 -5.75 14.08 4.17
CA ALA A 171 -6.77 14.86 4.86
C ALA A 171 -8.18 14.28 4.63
N LEU A 172 -8.50 13.90 3.40
CA LEU A 172 -9.77 13.24 3.07
C LEU A 172 -9.92 11.91 3.83
N ALA A 173 -8.92 11.03 3.77
CA ALA A 173 -8.95 9.74 4.45
C ALA A 173 -9.19 9.90 5.96
N ARG A 174 -8.44 10.80 6.61
CA ARG A 174 -8.62 11.13 8.05
C ARG A 174 -10.01 11.67 8.34
N SER A 175 -10.56 12.58 7.52
CA SER A 175 -11.91 13.14 7.69
C SER A 175 -13.01 12.07 7.58
N MET A 176 -12.72 10.98 6.87
CA MET A 176 -13.60 9.82 6.73
C MET A 176 -13.32 8.70 7.73
N ASN A 177 -12.46 8.92 8.74
CA ASN A 177 -11.98 7.90 9.68
C ASN A 177 -11.40 6.65 8.98
N VAL A 178 -10.70 6.85 7.88
CA VAL A 178 -9.89 5.83 7.21
C VAL A 178 -8.46 5.90 7.76
N THR A 179 -7.92 4.75 8.15
CA THR A 179 -6.53 4.65 8.63
C THR A 179 -5.56 5.02 7.51
N VAL A 180 -4.58 5.86 7.80
CA VAL A 180 -3.56 6.29 6.83
C VAL A 180 -2.22 5.64 7.14
N CYS A 181 -1.65 4.99 6.14
CA CYS A 181 -0.24 4.55 6.12
C CYS A 181 0.55 5.55 5.28
N ASP A 182 1.18 6.52 5.95
CA ASP A 182 1.84 7.64 5.26
C ASP A 182 3.28 7.29 4.87
N CYS A 183 3.42 6.50 3.82
CA CYS A 183 4.73 6.13 3.27
C CYS A 183 5.39 7.31 2.55
N TYR A 184 4.61 8.24 1.97
CA TYR A 184 5.14 9.44 1.35
C TYR A 184 5.91 10.31 2.35
N ALA A 185 5.36 10.49 3.55
CA ALA A 185 6.06 11.20 4.61
C ALA A 185 7.37 10.51 5.02
N LYS A 186 7.39 9.17 5.06
CA LYS A 186 8.63 8.42 5.33
C LYS A 186 9.68 8.64 4.23
N TRP A 187 9.27 8.71 2.95
CA TRP A 187 10.18 9.03 1.85
C TRP A 187 10.70 10.47 1.91
N LYS A 188 9.83 11.42 2.26
CA LYS A 188 10.25 12.83 2.47
C LYS A 188 11.30 12.94 3.57
N ALA A 189 11.13 12.21 4.67
CA ALA A 189 12.11 12.18 5.75
C ALA A 189 13.48 11.66 5.28
N LEU A 190 13.53 10.62 4.43
CA LEU A 190 14.79 10.16 3.83
C LEU A 190 15.46 11.27 2.99
N ALA A 191 14.68 12.02 2.20
CA ALA A 191 15.21 13.15 1.42
C ALA A 191 15.74 14.28 2.32
N GLU A 192 15.05 14.59 3.41
CA GLU A 192 15.46 15.59 4.42
C GLU A 192 16.76 15.17 5.13
N ASP A 193 16.97 13.87 5.33
CA ASP A 193 18.20 13.28 5.86
C ASP A 193 19.33 13.21 4.80
N GLY A 194 19.12 13.75 3.61
CA GLY A 194 20.11 13.85 2.54
C GLY A 194 20.24 12.59 1.66
N VAL A 195 19.30 11.63 1.76
CA VAL A 195 19.28 10.45 0.90
C VAL A 195 18.80 10.85 -0.50
N ASP A 196 19.51 10.41 -1.53
CA ASP A 196 19.07 10.55 -2.93
C ASP A 196 17.91 9.58 -3.21
N THR A 197 16.69 10.08 -3.05
CA THR A 197 15.47 9.27 -3.23
C THR A 197 15.24 8.83 -4.66
N THR A 198 15.81 9.51 -5.67
CA THR A 198 15.75 9.08 -7.06
C THR A 198 16.48 7.75 -7.27
N LEU A 199 17.56 7.51 -6.55
CA LEU A 199 18.32 6.25 -6.61
C LEU A 199 17.61 5.09 -5.91
N LEU A 200 16.65 5.36 -5.03
CA LEU A 200 15.79 4.36 -4.40
C LEU A 200 14.64 3.89 -5.32
N LEU A 201 14.56 4.45 -6.52
CA LEU A 201 13.59 4.04 -7.54
C LEU A 201 14.25 3.05 -8.52
N ALA A 202 13.70 1.86 -8.64
CA ALA A 202 14.22 0.80 -9.51
C ALA A 202 14.27 1.23 -10.99
N ASN A 203 13.22 1.95 -11.44
CA ASN A 203 13.15 2.50 -12.81
C ASN A 203 13.66 3.95 -12.92
N ARG A 204 14.21 4.52 -11.84
CA ARG A 204 14.66 5.92 -11.75
C ARG A 204 13.56 6.97 -12.01
N ILE A 205 12.29 6.58 -11.87
CA ILE A 205 11.14 7.46 -12.15
C ILE A 205 10.12 7.43 -11.00
N ASN A 206 9.54 6.27 -10.71
CA ASN A 206 8.44 6.16 -9.74
C ASN A 206 8.24 4.77 -9.13
N HIS A 207 8.92 3.72 -9.59
CA HIS A 207 8.82 2.39 -9.01
C HIS A 207 9.91 2.19 -7.96
N PRO A 208 9.56 1.87 -6.70
CA PRO A 208 10.55 1.67 -5.63
C PRO A 208 11.42 0.42 -5.87
N THR A 209 12.62 0.41 -5.28
CA THR A 209 13.46 -0.80 -5.22
C THR A 209 12.87 -1.84 -4.25
N GLU A 210 13.44 -3.04 -4.23
CA GLU A 210 13.03 -4.10 -3.30
C GLU A 210 13.11 -3.65 -1.85
N GLU A 211 14.21 -3.00 -1.46
CA GLU A 211 14.42 -2.48 -0.12
C GLU A 211 13.36 -1.46 0.29
N MET A 212 12.87 -0.69 -0.68
CA MET A 212 11.83 0.29 -0.42
C MET A 212 10.43 -0.32 -0.31
N HIS A 213 10.20 -1.50 -0.88
CA HIS A 213 9.00 -2.28 -0.59
C HIS A 213 8.99 -2.81 0.87
N GLU A 214 10.16 -3.05 1.49
CA GLU A 214 10.25 -3.34 2.92
C GLU A 214 9.74 -2.17 3.78
N LEU A 215 10.09 -0.92 3.43
CA LEU A 215 9.60 0.27 4.14
C LEU A 215 8.06 0.33 4.16
N PHE A 216 7.40 0.02 3.03
CA PHE A 216 5.94 -0.02 2.96
C PHE A 216 5.35 -1.15 3.81
N ALA A 217 5.98 -2.32 3.75
CA ALA A 217 5.56 -3.47 4.53
C ALA A 217 5.69 -3.22 6.03
N ASP A 218 6.79 -2.58 6.47
CA ASP A 218 7.02 -2.23 7.88
C ASP A 218 5.98 -1.22 8.37
N ALA A 219 5.70 -0.17 7.58
CA ALA A 219 4.70 0.83 7.93
C ALA A 219 3.29 0.23 8.07
N LEU A 220 2.90 -0.66 7.17
CA LEU A 220 1.63 -1.39 7.25
C LEU A 220 1.60 -2.35 8.43
N PHE A 221 2.70 -3.05 8.69
CA PHE A 221 2.84 -3.99 9.80
C PHE A 221 2.69 -3.28 11.14
N GLU A 222 3.36 -2.13 11.34
CA GLU A 222 3.22 -1.28 12.53
C GLU A 222 1.76 -0.94 12.78
N ILE A 223 1.04 -0.43 11.77
CA ILE A 223 -0.38 -0.05 11.89
C ILE A 223 -1.27 -1.24 12.24
N ILE A 224 -1.05 -2.40 11.62
CA ILE A 224 -1.87 -3.59 11.86
C ILE A 224 -1.65 -4.13 13.28
N THR A 225 -0.43 -3.99 13.81
CA THR A 225 -0.03 -4.54 15.12
C THR A 225 -0.04 -3.52 16.26
N GLU A 226 -0.25 -2.22 16.00
CA GLU A 226 -0.18 -1.13 16.98
C GLU A 226 -1.02 -1.37 18.25
N ASN A 227 -2.16 -2.05 18.12
CA ASN A 227 -3.03 -2.41 19.24
C ASN A 227 -2.83 -3.86 19.73
N ALA A 228 -1.70 -4.48 19.36
CA ALA A 228 -1.34 -5.79 19.90
C ALA A 228 -1.17 -5.66 21.42
N PRO A 229 -1.76 -6.56 22.24
CA PRO A 229 -1.41 -6.60 23.65
C PRO A 229 0.11 -6.79 23.73
N THR A 230 0.81 -5.89 24.41
CA THR A 230 2.24 -6.06 24.67
C THR A 230 2.42 -7.47 25.26
N ALA A 231 3.21 -8.29 24.59
CA ALA A 231 3.48 -9.65 25.03
C ALA A 231 4.12 -9.59 26.42
N SER A 232 3.32 -9.71 27.47
CA SER A 232 3.79 -10.15 28.76
C SER A 232 4.20 -11.60 28.56
N ASN A 233 5.48 -11.89 28.78
CA ASN A 233 6.10 -13.21 28.73
C ASN A 233 5.10 -14.35 29.01
N SER A 234 4.53 -14.94 27.99
CA SER A 234 3.84 -16.22 28.07
C SER A 234 4.65 -17.19 27.23
N GLU A 235 5.27 -18.07 27.96
CA GLU A 235 6.09 -19.18 27.51
C GLU A 235 5.51 -19.92 26.31
N SER A 236 6.42 -20.23 25.40
CA SER A 236 6.25 -21.17 24.31
C SER A 236 5.44 -22.40 24.75
N THR A 237 4.19 -22.47 24.39
CA THR A 237 3.47 -23.73 24.38
C THR A 237 3.58 -24.30 22.97
N MET A 238 4.70 -24.99 22.76
CA MET A 238 4.91 -25.83 21.59
C MET A 238 3.80 -26.88 21.49
N TYR A 239 3.43 -27.16 20.26
CA TYR A 239 2.64 -28.29 19.79
C TYR A 239 2.71 -29.53 20.69
N ARG A 240 1.60 -29.91 21.30
CA ARG A 240 1.33 -31.31 21.69
C ARG A 240 -0.12 -31.62 21.35
N GLU A 241 -0.23 -32.59 20.42
CA GLU A 241 -1.36 -33.44 20.01
C GLU A 241 -2.51 -32.77 19.24
#